data_57de672450eecca2837dee44a15ba218
#
_entry.id   57de672450eecca2837dee44a15ba218
#
_cell.length_a   1.000
_cell.length_b   1.000
_cell.length_c   1.000
_cell.angle_alpha   90.00
_cell.angle_beta   90.00
_cell.angle_gamma   90.00
#
_symmetry.space_group_name_H-M   'P 1'
#
loop_
_entity.id
_entity.type
_entity.pdbx_description
1 polymer ?
#
loop_
_entity_poly.entity_id
_entity_poly.type
_entity_poly.pdbx_seq_one_letter_code
_entity_poly.pdbx_strand_id
1 'polypeptide(L)'
;MPFFNHLDASLTLGTTGIGFDVATPVGNYVQLRAGWAFMPPIHQHMHFDVQVGETKESKYDANGNRVETKFDKMAALLEDLSGYKVEDEVEMIGRPTYHNLKVMVDVFPFIRDRRWHITAGFFWGPSKIADGYNVTEAMPSLLALGMYNRLYDKTMISYESVQKFRRGEIAPYEIIPVFSIGQYEINSPTEIESLYKMLSSYGRMGMPLGKMTDENGVSHTYMMVPNEEGMVKAEVRTNSFKPYLGVGYGGRLLKNDDRFHVAVDLGAMFWGGSPRIITHDGTDLARDVHGIKGKVGDYVEIIKGFKVFPVVDVRFIYSIF
;
A
#
# COMPACT_ATOMS: atom_id res chain seq x y z
N MET A 1 -38.10 25.17 22.45
CA MET A 1 -37.45 25.78 21.25
C MET A 1 -37.44 24.72 20.17
N PRO A 2 -37.89 24.97 18.95
CA PRO A 2 -37.74 24.00 17.87
C PRO A 2 -36.25 23.78 17.60
N PHE A 3 -35.83 22.52 17.58
CA PHE A 3 -34.43 22.11 17.45
C PHE A 3 -33.83 22.40 16.07
N PHE A 4 -34.60 22.80 15.08
CA PHE A 4 -34.17 23.02 13.69
C PHE A 4 -34.61 24.37 13.12
N ASN A 5 -34.21 25.48 13.75
CA ASN A 5 -34.52 26.83 13.26
C ASN A 5 -33.48 27.35 12.25
N HIS A 6 -32.39 26.62 12.02
CA HIS A 6 -31.30 27.02 11.14
C HIS A 6 -30.58 25.76 10.64
N LEU A 7 -30.41 25.68 9.35
CA LEU A 7 -29.70 24.58 8.69
C LEU A 7 -28.70 25.15 7.71
N ASP A 8 -27.46 24.74 7.90
CA ASP A 8 -26.37 25.06 6.99
C ASP A 8 -25.99 23.82 6.16
N ALA A 9 -25.74 24.01 4.87
CA ALA A 9 -25.05 23.03 4.03
C ALA A 9 -23.66 23.56 3.69
N SER A 10 -22.67 22.68 3.66
CA SER A 10 -21.31 23.11 3.32
C SER A 10 -20.57 22.13 2.41
N LEU A 11 -19.74 22.71 1.55
CA LEU A 11 -18.74 22.02 0.76
C LEU A 11 -17.37 22.25 1.40
N THR A 12 -16.62 21.16 1.64
CA THR A 12 -15.28 21.20 2.23
C THR A 12 -14.25 20.76 1.19
N LEU A 13 -13.15 21.49 1.11
CA LEU A 13 -11.98 21.15 0.29
C LEU A 13 -10.74 21.23 1.16
N GLY A 14 -9.94 20.16 1.19
CA GLY A 14 -8.73 20.18 2.00
C GLY A 14 -7.92 18.88 1.97
N THR A 15 -7.15 18.67 3.01
CA THR A 15 -6.28 17.49 3.12
C THR A 15 -7.05 16.19 3.27
N THR A 16 -8.31 16.23 3.68
CA THR A 16 -9.23 15.08 3.70
C THR A 16 -9.95 14.86 2.37
N GLY A 17 -9.63 15.66 1.36
CA GLY A 17 -10.24 15.62 0.03
C GLY A 17 -11.43 16.55 -0.11
N ILE A 18 -12.51 16.04 -0.70
CA ILE A 18 -13.77 16.74 -0.88
C ILE A 18 -14.76 16.27 0.16
N GLY A 19 -15.46 17.19 0.81
CA GLY A 19 -16.48 16.84 1.82
C GLY A 19 -17.75 17.63 1.66
N PHE A 20 -18.85 17.04 2.10
CA PHE A 20 -20.18 17.66 2.19
C PHE A 20 -20.68 17.51 3.61
N ASP A 21 -21.17 18.59 4.18
CA ASP A 21 -21.70 18.59 5.53
C ASP A 21 -23.06 19.28 5.61
N VAL A 22 -23.86 18.85 6.56
CA VAL A 22 -25.00 19.59 7.08
C VAL A 22 -24.75 19.92 8.53
N ALA A 23 -25.14 21.12 8.95
CA ALA A 23 -24.91 21.59 10.29
C ALA A 23 -26.15 22.30 10.83
N THR A 24 -26.40 22.14 12.13
CA THR A 24 -27.50 22.81 12.83
C THR A 24 -27.03 23.31 14.20
N PRO A 25 -27.34 24.56 14.60
CA PRO A 25 -26.99 25.06 15.92
C PRO A 25 -27.85 24.41 17.01
N VAL A 26 -27.17 24.12 18.11
CA VAL A 26 -27.80 23.64 19.35
C VAL A 26 -27.56 24.69 20.45
N GLY A 27 -28.45 25.62 20.55
CA GLY A 27 -28.30 26.78 21.41
C GLY A 27 -27.32 27.82 20.84
N ASN A 28 -26.72 28.63 21.72
CA ASN A 28 -25.92 29.78 21.31
C ASN A 28 -24.41 29.48 21.11
N TYR A 29 -23.95 28.39 21.65
CA TYR A 29 -22.50 28.06 21.72
C TYR A 29 -22.10 26.86 20.89
N VAL A 30 -23.04 26.01 20.50
CA VAL A 30 -22.76 24.70 19.93
C VAL A 30 -23.45 24.56 18.57
N GLN A 31 -22.78 23.96 17.62
CA GLN A 31 -23.31 23.51 16.34
C GLN A 31 -22.95 22.04 16.14
N LEU A 32 -23.93 21.23 15.76
CA LEU A 32 -23.70 19.87 15.34
C LEU A 32 -23.53 19.82 13.83
N ARG A 33 -22.56 19.08 13.36
CA ARG A 33 -22.23 18.92 11.95
C ARG A 33 -22.04 17.45 11.63
N ALA A 34 -22.68 16.98 10.57
CA ALA A 34 -22.50 15.63 10.06
C ALA A 34 -22.33 15.67 8.54
N GLY A 35 -21.55 14.78 8.01
CA GLY A 35 -21.28 14.77 6.59
C GLY A 35 -20.40 13.63 6.13
N TRP A 36 -19.90 13.76 4.92
CA TRP A 36 -19.07 12.77 4.26
C TRP A 36 -17.83 13.43 3.64
N ALA A 37 -16.67 12.78 3.74
CA ALA A 37 -15.44 13.21 3.10
C ALA A 37 -14.84 12.07 2.28
N PHE A 38 -14.35 12.36 1.10
CA PHE A 38 -13.67 11.41 0.23
C PHE A 38 -12.50 12.04 -0.51
N MET A 39 -11.45 11.26 -0.72
CA MET A 39 -10.32 11.65 -1.54
C MET A 39 -10.59 11.28 -2.99
N PRO A 40 -10.48 12.20 -3.95
CA PRO A 40 -10.53 11.87 -5.36
C PRO A 40 -9.43 10.85 -5.71
N PRO A 41 -9.66 9.94 -6.68
CA PRO A 41 -8.65 8.97 -7.09
C PRO A 41 -7.52 9.69 -7.85
N ILE A 42 -6.45 10.00 -7.12
CA ILE A 42 -5.21 10.53 -7.69
C ILE A 42 -4.28 9.34 -7.89
N HIS A 43 -3.84 9.10 -9.12
CA HIS A 43 -2.94 8.01 -9.44
C HIS A 43 -1.49 8.49 -9.34
N GLN A 44 -0.71 7.85 -8.50
CA GLN A 44 0.72 8.07 -8.36
C GLN A 44 1.47 6.88 -8.94
N HIS A 45 2.21 7.11 -10.02
CA HIS A 45 3.02 6.10 -10.67
C HIS A 45 4.35 5.92 -9.95
N MET A 46 4.73 4.67 -9.72
CA MET A 46 5.97 4.26 -9.06
C MET A 46 6.57 3.08 -9.82
N HIS A 47 7.90 3.08 -9.97
CA HIS A 47 8.63 2.03 -10.65
C HIS A 47 9.45 1.23 -9.65
N PHE A 48 9.46 -0.08 -9.81
CA PHE A 48 10.15 -1.03 -8.96
C PHE A 48 11.08 -1.89 -9.80
N ASP A 49 12.36 -1.88 -9.45
CA ASP A 49 13.34 -2.79 -10.06
C ASP A 49 13.00 -4.25 -9.74
N VAL A 50 13.04 -5.12 -10.74
CA VAL A 50 13.00 -6.57 -10.58
C VAL A 50 14.42 -7.09 -10.63
N GLN A 51 14.75 -8.02 -9.76
CA GLN A 51 16.06 -8.66 -9.74
C GLN A 51 15.98 -10.17 -9.50
N VAL A 52 17.08 -10.86 -9.76
CA VAL A 52 17.29 -12.26 -9.45
C VAL A 52 18.27 -12.37 -8.29
N GLY A 53 17.89 -13.13 -7.26
CA GLY A 53 18.70 -13.31 -6.07
C GLY A 53 18.71 -12.07 -5.15
N GLU A 54 19.45 -12.16 -4.06
CA GLU A 54 19.45 -11.13 -3.01
C GLU A 54 20.32 -9.92 -3.32
N THR A 55 21.28 -10.07 -4.23
CA THR A 55 22.27 -9.02 -4.55
C THR A 55 21.96 -8.38 -5.89
N LYS A 56 21.79 -7.06 -5.88
CA LYS A 56 21.62 -6.30 -7.12
C LYS A 56 22.93 -6.32 -7.92
N GLU A 57 22.87 -6.87 -9.12
CA GLU A 57 24.00 -6.81 -10.07
C GLU A 57 24.00 -5.46 -10.79
N SER A 58 25.19 -4.93 -11.08
CA SER A 58 25.32 -3.73 -11.91
C SER A 58 25.04 -4.07 -13.36
N LYS A 59 24.17 -3.29 -14.00
CA LYS A 59 23.89 -3.40 -15.44
C LYS A 59 25.03 -2.85 -16.32
N TYR A 60 26.03 -2.20 -15.71
CA TYR A 60 27.15 -1.57 -16.41
C TYR A 60 28.47 -1.91 -15.72
N ASP A 61 29.50 -2.11 -16.51
CA ASP A 61 30.88 -2.29 -16.05
C ASP A 61 31.53 -0.94 -15.66
N ALA A 62 32.75 -0.99 -15.16
CA ALA A 62 33.52 0.20 -14.78
C ALA A 62 33.78 1.17 -15.96
N ASN A 63 33.62 0.72 -17.20
CA ASN A 63 33.82 1.50 -18.43
C ASN A 63 32.51 2.03 -19.01
N GLY A 64 31.35 1.74 -18.34
CA GLY A 64 30.05 2.16 -18.79
C GLY A 64 29.39 1.28 -19.87
N ASN A 65 29.98 0.11 -20.19
CA ASN A 65 29.39 -0.82 -21.14
C ASN A 65 28.29 -1.67 -20.44
N ARG A 66 27.21 -1.97 -21.15
CA ARG A 66 26.17 -2.87 -20.68
C ARG A 66 26.74 -4.28 -20.49
N VAL A 67 26.51 -4.85 -19.29
CA VAL A 67 26.89 -6.22 -18.95
C VAL A 67 25.65 -7.07 -18.80
N GLU A 68 25.68 -8.28 -19.31
CA GLU A 68 24.60 -9.24 -19.15
C GLU A 68 24.52 -9.70 -17.69
N THR A 69 23.40 -9.42 -17.03
CA THR A 69 23.15 -9.77 -15.64
C THR A 69 22.52 -11.17 -15.52
N LYS A 70 22.45 -11.69 -14.30
CA LYS A 70 21.64 -12.90 -14.02
C LYS A 70 20.18 -12.71 -14.41
N PHE A 71 19.65 -11.50 -14.20
CA PHE A 71 18.29 -11.16 -14.63
C PHE A 71 18.14 -11.31 -16.14
N ASP A 72 19.04 -10.71 -16.94
CA ASP A 72 18.97 -10.75 -18.41
C ASP A 72 18.94 -12.20 -18.92
N LYS A 73 19.78 -13.08 -18.36
CA LYS A 73 19.84 -14.51 -18.73
C LYS A 73 18.54 -15.24 -18.40
N MET A 74 17.99 -14.97 -17.22
CA MET A 74 16.77 -15.63 -16.79
C MET A 74 15.55 -15.08 -17.52
N ALA A 75 15.51 -13.78 -17.78
CA ALA A 75 14.47 -13.14 -18.56
C ALA A 75 14.43 -13.72 -19.99
N ALA A 76 15.57 -13.84 -20.66
CA ALA A 76 15.65 -14.44 -21.99
C ALA A 76 15.11 -15.88 -22.01
N LEU A 77 15.45 -16.70 -21.02
CA LEU A 77 14.90 -18.05 -20.87
C LEU A 77 13.38 -18.05 -20.67
N LEU A 78 12.88 -17.17 -19.83
CA LEU A 78 11.43 -17.07 -19.55
C LEU A 78 10.65 -16.52 -20.76
N GLU A 79 11.25 -15.60 -21.52
CA GLU A 79 10.69 -15.09 -22.77
C GLU A 79 10.56 -16.19 -23.82
N ASP A 80 11.61 -17.01 -23.97
CA ASP A 80 11.59 -18.16 -24.89
C ASP A 80 10.51 -19.20 -24.52
N LEU A 81 10.33 -19.46 -23.21
CA LEU A 81 9.35 -20.41 -22.70
C LEU A 81 7.92 -19.88 -22.71
N SER A 82 7.71 -18.60 -22.39
CA SER A 82 6.37 -18.03 -22.19
C SER A 82 5.84 -17.28 -23.41
N GLY A 83 6.74 -16.82 -24.30
CA GLY A 83 6.41 -15.93 -25.41
C GLY A 83 6.14 -14.48 -24.99
N TYR A 84 6.31 -14.14 -23.70
CA TYR A 84 6.11 -12.79 -23.17
C TYR A 84 7.43 -12.17 -22.73
N LYS A 85 7.59 -10.88 -23.03
CA LYS A 85 8.75 -10.11 -22.55
C LYS A 85 8.75 -10.02 -21.02
N VAL A 86 9.89 -10.29 -20.41
CA VAL A 86 10.12 -10.16 -18.98
C VAL A 86 10.89 -8.87 -18.70
N GLU A 87 10.23 -7.92 -18.05
CA GLU A 87 10.80 -6.61 -17.81
C GLU A 87 11.52 -6.53 -16.47
N ASP A 88 12.63 -5.78 -16.45
CA ASP A 88 13.46 -5.56 -15.26
C ASP A 88 12.94 -4.43 -14.37
N GLU A 89 11.81 -3.83 -14.76
CA GLU A 89 11.13 -2.79 -14.02
C GLU A 89 9.61 -3.01 -14.09
N VAL A 90 8.94 -2.86 -12.96
CA VAL A 90 7.48 -2.98 -12.85
C VAL A 90 6.89 -1.66 -12.43
N GLU A 91 5.96 -1.16 -13.21
CA GLU A 91 5.18 0.02 -12.88
C GLU A 91 4.01 -0.35 -11.96
N MET A 92 3.89 0.39 -10.86
CA MET A 92 2.79 0.30 -9.92
C MET A 92 2.07 1.63 -9.78
N ILE A 93 0.77 1.58 -9.55
CA ILE A 93 -0.10 2.72 -9.31
C ILE A 93 -0.52 2.72 -7.85
N GLY A 94 -0.16 3.79 -7.14
CA GLY A 94 -0.71 4.10 -5.82
C GLY A 94 -1.90 5.03 -5.93
N ARG A 95 -2.98 4.76 -5.21
CA ARG A 95 -4.15 5.64 -5.16
C ARG A 95 -4.76 5.71 -3.77
N PRO A 96 -5.23 6.90 -3.32
CA PRO A 96 -6.03 7.01 -2.13
C PRO A 96 -7.41 6.37 -2.35
N THR A 97 -7.90 5.69 -1.31
CA THR A 97 -9.25 5.10 -1.25
C THR A 97 -10.04 5.64 -0.05
N TYR A 98 -9.58 6.78 0.49
CA TYR A 98 -10.15 7.40 1.67
C TYR A 98 -11.57 7.88 1.42
N HIS A 99 -12.54 7.38 2.20
CA HIS A 99 -13.88 7.90 2.29
C HIS A 99 -14.43 7.66 3.70
N ASN A 100 -14.95 8.70 4.36
CA ASN A 100 -15.39 8.62 5.75
C ASN A 100 -16.64 9.46 5.99
N LEU A 101 -17.52 8.90 6.82
CA LEU A 101 -18.52 9.68 7.54
C LEU A 101 -17.80 10.59 8.54
N LYS A 102 -18.20 11.83 8.69
CA LYS A 102 -17.72 12.72 9.73
C LYS A 102 -18.88 13.22 10.61
N VAL A 103 -18.64 13.22 11.90
CA VAL A 103 -19.58 13.77 12.90
C VAL A 103 -18.77 14.68 13.81
N MET A 104 -19.16 15.95 13.85
CA MET A 104 -18.42 17.01 14.51
C MET A 104 -19.32 17.85 15.40
N VAL A 105 -18.74 18.36 16.44
CA VAL A 105 -19.32 19.36 17.34
C VAL A 105 -18.45 20.60 17.28
N ASP A 106 -18.98 21.69 16.79
CA ASP A 106 -18.31 22.99 16.75
C ASP A 106 -18.76 23.79 17.98
N VAL A 107 -17.81 24.26 18.79
CA VAL A 107 -18.06 25.10 19.96
C VAL A 107 -17.56 26.51 19.69
N PHE A 108 -18.43 27.50 19.84
CA PHE A 108 -18.14 28.92 19.65
C PHE A 108 -17.89 29.59 21.02
N PRO A 109 -16.61 29.77 21.43
CA PRO A 109 -16.30 30.29 22.77
C PRO A 109 -16.70 31.76 22.95
N PHE A 110 -16.82 32.52 21.86
CA PHE A 110 -17.12 33.96 21.88
C PHE A 110 -18.49 34.24 21.26
N ILE A 111 -19.54 34.46 22.09
CA ILE A 111 -20.90 34.73 21.58
C ILE A 111 -20.96 35.96 20.67
N ARG A 112 -20.17 37.00 20.99
CA ARG A 112 -20.15 38.26 20.26
C ARG A 112 -19.34 38.17 18.95
N ASP A 113 -18.45 37.16 18.84
CA ASP A 113 -17.61 36.90 17.67
C ASP A 113 -17.59 35.40 17.34
N ARG A 114 -18.62 34.95 16.65
CA ARG A 114 -18.79 33.55 16.25
C ARG A 114 -17.86 33.14 15.09
N ARG A 115 -16.87 33.94 14.78
CA ARG A 115 -15.87 33.57 13.74
C ARG A 115 -14.94 32.46 14.20
N TRP A 116 -14.62 32.42 15.49
CA TRP A 116 -13.78 31.37 16.06
C TRP A 116 -14.61 30.20 16.57
N HIS A 117 -14.19 28.99 16.26
CA HIS A 117 -14.77 27.78 16.81
C HIS A 117 -13.70 26.74 17.11
N ILE A 118 -13.99 25.88 18.08
CA ILE A 118 -13.23 24.69 18.41
C ILE A 118 -14.09 23.51 17.97
N THR A 119 -13.51 22.61 17.19
CA THR A 119 -14.20 21.43 16.66
C THR A 119 -13.67 20.17 17.31
N ALA A 120 -14.54 19.35 17.87
CA ALA A 120 -14.23 18.00 18.31
C ALA A 120 -15.18 17.02 17.63
N GLY A 121 -14.71 15.83 17.30
CA GLY A 121 -15.55 14.84 16.64
C GLY A 121 -14.75 13.62 16.16
N PHE A 122 -15.27 12.98 15.15
CA PHE A 122 -14.61 11.81 14.57
C PHE A 122 -14.93 11.66 13.08
N PHE A 123 -14.00 10.98 12.40
CA PHE A 123 -14.22 10.37 11.10
C PHE A 123 -14.38 8.86 11.28
N TRP A 124 -15.31 8.26 10.54
CA TRP A 124 -15.55 6.83 10.58
C TRP A 124 -15.72 6.28 9.16
N GLY A 125 -14.94 5.24 8.83
CA GLY A 125 -14.95 4.65 7.51
C GLY A 125 -14.02 3.44 7.40
N PRO A 126 -13.77 2.93 6.20
CA PRO A 126 -12.90 1.79 6.00
C PRO A 126 -11.51 1.99 6.60
N SER A 127 -10.92 0.89 7.08
CA SER A 127 -9.54 0.91 7.57
C SER A 127 -8.53 1.12 6.44
N LYS A 128 -8.83 0.67 5.22
CA LYS A 128 -8.01 0.91 4.03
C LYS A 128 -8.19 2.36 3.58
N ILE A 129 -7.08 3.11 3.52
CA ILE A 129 -7.06 4.52 3.12
C ILE A 129 -6.33 4.77 1.80
N ALA A 130 -5.50 3.82 1.37
CA ALA A 130 -4.86 3.82 0.06
C ALA A 130 -4.55 2.39 -0.36
N ASP A 131 -4.42 2.16 -1.65
CA ASP A 131 -3.90 0.93 -2.23
C ASP A 131 -2.86 1.21 -3.32
N GLY A 132 -1.99 0.22 -3.54
CA GLY A 132 -1.04 0.18 -4.63
C GLY A 132 -1.16 -1.16 -5.36
N TYR A 133 -1.10 -1.13 -6.68
CA TYR A 133 -1.18 -2.32 -7.53
C TYR A 133 -0.38 -2.09 -8.82
N ASN A 134 0.10 -3.17 -9.44
CA ASN A 134 0.79 -3.08 -10.72
C ASN A 134 -0.17 -2.73 -11.86
N VAL A 135 0.35 -2.06 -12.88
CA VAL A 135 -0.39 -1.82 -14.12
C VAL A 135 -0.68 -3.14 -14.84
N THR A 136 -1.74 -3.16 -15.65
CA THR A 136 -2.16 -4.37 -16.38
C THR A 136 -1.11 -4.83 -17.38
N GLU A 137 -0.38 -3.90 -17.97
CA GLU A 137 0.69 -4.13 -18.95
C GLU A 137 1.85 -4.92 -18.35
N ALA A 138 2.11 -4.81 -17.04
CA ALA A 138 3.14 -5.56 -16.34
C ALA A 138 2.72 -7.01 -16.00
N MET A 139 1.44 -7.37 -16.12
CA MET A 139 0.95 -8.69 -15.72
C MET A 139 1.63 -9.86 -16.44
N PRO A 140 1.86 -9.85 -17.77
CA PRO A 140 2.54 -10.96 -18.43
C PRO A 140 3.95 -11.21 -17.90
N SER A 141 4.72 -10.14 -17.69
CA SER A 141 6.05 -10.20 -17.07
C SER A 141 5.98 -10.78 -15.64
N LEU A 142 5.05 -10.31 -14.83
CA LEU A 142 4.84 -10.78 -13.46
C LEU A 142 4.36 -12.23 -13.38
N LEU A 143 3.54 -12.68 -14.33
CA LEU A 143 3.14 -14.09 -14.45
C LEU A 143 4.36 -14.98 -14.74
N ALA A 144 5.24 -14.59 -15.67
CA ALA A 144 6.47 -15.31 -15.96
C ALA A 144 7.38 -15.38 -14.71
N LEU A 145 7.51 -14.28 -13.97
CA LEU A 145 8.19 -14.23 -12.68
C LEU A 145 7.59 -15.25 -11.68
N GLY A 146 6.27 -15.27 -11.56
CA GLY A 146 5.55 -16.18 -10.68
C GLY A 146 5.76 -17.65 -11.06
N MET A 147 5.79 -17.96 -12.37
CA MET A 147 6.11 -19.30 -12.86
C MET A 147 7.52 -19.72 -12.49
N TYR A 148 8.51 -18.85 -12.68
CA TYR A 148 9.89 -19.10 -12.27
C TYR A 148 10.00 -19.37 -10.77
N ASN A 149 9.40 -18.52 -9.93
CA ASN A 149 9.47 -18.69 -8.49
C ASN A 149 8.80 -19.98 -8.02
N ARG A 150 7.70 -20.38 -8.63
CA ARG A 150 7.08 -21.70 -8.35
C ARG A 150 8.00 -22.86 -8.72
N LEU A 151 8.68 -22.77 -9.86
CA LEU A 151 9.66 -23.78 -10.25
C LEU A 151 10.83 -23.82 -9.26
N TYR A 152 11.33 -22.65 -8.86
CA TYR A 152 12.37 -22.52 -7.85
C TYR A 152 11.96 -23.19 -6.53
N ASP A 153 10.82 -22.79 -5.96
CA ASP A 153 10.34 -23.32 -4.67
C ASP A 153 10.10 -24.83 -4.71
N LYS A 154 9.47 -25.32 -5.78
CA LYS A 154 9.28 -26.78 -5.96
C LYS A 154 10.61 -27.51 -6.07
N THR A 155 11.60 -26.96 -6.75
CA THR A 155 12.94 -27.56 -6.86
C THR A 155 13.63 -27.63 -5.50
N MET A 156 13.50 -26.60 -4.65
CA MET A 156 14.06 -26.61 -3.30
C MET A 156 13.43 -27.73 -2.44
N ILE A 157 12.10 -27.86 -2.47
CA ILE A 157 11.34 -28.90 -1.76
C ILE A 157 11.73 -30.30 -2.28
N SER A 158 11.81 -30.48 -3.60
CA SER A 158 12.21 -31.75 -4.21
C SER A 158 13.62 -32.14 -3.85
N TYR A 159 14.56 -31.19 -3.87
CA TYR A 159 15.93 -31.42 -3.46
C TYR A 159 16.05 -31.86 -2.00
N GLU A 160 15.28 -31.24 -1.10
CA GLU A 160 15.23 -31.68 0.29
C GLU A 160 14.75 -33.12 0.41
N SER A 161 13.73 -33.53 -0.36
CA SER A 161 13.26 -34.90 -0.38
C SER A 161 14.34 -35.90 -0.90
N VAL A 162 15.12 -35.50 -1.92
CA VAL A 162 16.27 -36.27 -2.40
C VAL A 162 17.33 -36.45 -1.30
N GLN A 163 17.59 -35.39 -0.51
CA GLN A 163 18.53 -35.50 0.62
C GLN A 163 18.01 -36.45 1.71
N LYS A 164 16.70 -36.43 2.02
CA LYS A 164 16.06 -37.41 2.93
C LYS A 164 16.20 -38.83 2.41
N PHE A 165 15.95 -39.05 1.12
CA PHE A 165 16.17 -40.37 0.48
C PHE A 165 17.63 -40.86 0.62
N ARG A 166 18.60 -39.97 0.36
CA ARG A 166 20.03 -40.33 0.49
C ARG A 166 20.44 -40.68 1.92
N ARG A 167 19.78 -40.12 2.92
CA ARG A 167 19.97 -40.46 4.34
C ARG A 167 19.20 -41.70 4.75
N GLY A 168 18.42 -42.32 3.85
CA GLY A 168 17.59 -43.47 4.14
C GLY A 168 16.33 -43.19 4.98
N GLU A 169 15.92 -41.94 5.05
CA GLU A 169 14.74 -41.50 5.82
C GLU A 169 13.43 -41.75 5.07
N ILE A 170 13.46 -41.78 3.73
CA ILE A 170 12.31 -42.04 2.87
C ILE A 170 12.65 -43.02 1.76
N ALA A 171 11.64 -43.68 1.17
CA ALA A 171 11.77 -44.57 0.03
C ALA A 171 11.89 -43.78 -1.30
N PRO A 172 12.44 -44.40 -2.39
CA PRO A 172 12.60 -43.73 -3.68
C PRO A 172 11.29 -43.17 -4.27
N TYR A 173 10.17 -43.84 -4.04
CA TYR A 173 8.84 -43.41 -4.53
C TYR A 173 8.22 -42.28 -3.70
N GLU A 174 8.84 -41.88 -2.60
CA GLU A 174 8.45 -40.75 -1.76
C GLU A 174 9.19 -39.46 -2.12
N ILE A 175 10.10 -39.52 -3.11
CA ILE A 175 10.76 -38.34 -3.63
C ILE A 175 9.69 -37.43 -4.28
N ILE A 176 9.63 -36.19 -3.85
CA ILE A 176 8.67 -35.20 -4.35
C ILE A 176 9.13 -34.73 -5.75
N PRO A 177 8.33 -34.88 -6.81
CA PRO A 177 8.69 -34.42 -8.15
C PRO A 177 8.68 -32.89 -8.22
N VAL A 178 9.57 -32.31 -9.03
CA VAL A 178 9.58 -30.88 -9.28
C VAL A 178 8.31 -30.45 -10.00
N PHE A 179 7.94 -31.20 -11.03
CA PHE A 179 6.65 -31.05 -11.70
C PHE A 179 6.24 -32.36 -12.38
N SER A 180 4.92 -32.50 -12.59
CA SER A 180 4.31 -33.58 -13.35
C SER A 180 3.40 -32.96 -14.40
N ILE A 181 3.64 -33.28 -15.69
CA ILE A 181 2.77 -32.90 -16.81
C ILE A 181 2.46 -34.14 -17.64
N GLY A 182 1.30 -34.73 -17.47
CA GLY A 182 0.93 -35.98 -18.12
C GLY A 182 1.82 -37.13 -17.69
N GLN A 183 2.65 -37.66 -18.59
CA GLN A 183 3.62 -38.73 -18.33
C GLN A 183 5.04 -38.22 -18.01
N TYR A 184 5.25 -36.91 -18.10
CA TYR A 184 6.56 -36.30 -17.84
C TYR A 184 6.64 -35.85 -16.39
N GLU A 185 7.56 -36.44 -15.65
CA GLU A 185 7.90 -36.07 -14.27
C GLU A 185 9.41 -35.84 -14.16
N ILE A 186 9.79 -34.73 -13.54
CA ILE A 186 11.17 -34.55 -13.05
C ILE A 186 11.18 -35.04 -11.59
N ASN A 187 11.50 -36.33 -11.42
CA ASN A 187 11.57 -36.98 -10.11
C ASN A 187 12.91 -37.75 -9.89
N SER A 188 13.77 -37.77 -10.92
CA SER A 188 15.10 -38.38 -10.82
C SER A 188 16.00 -37.58 -9.88
N PRO A 189 16.67 -38.19 -8.88
CA PRO A 189 17.60 -37.51 -7.99
C PRO A 189 18.67 -36.68 -8.74
N THR A 190 19.21 -37.21 -9.85
CA THR A 190 20.24 -36.55 -10.64
C THR A 190 19.71 -35.28 -11.35
N GLU A 191 18.49 -35.35 -11.90
CA GLU A 191 17.87 -34.21 -12.57
C GLU A 191 17.49 -33.11 -11.57
N ILE A 192 16.89 -33.53 -10.42
CA ILE A 192 16.55 -32.59 -9.33
C ILE A 192 17.80 -31.87 -8.82
N GLU A 193 18.91 -32.57 -8.63
CA GLU A 193 20.18 -31.97 -8.20
C GLU A 193 20.78 -31.02 -9.23
N SER A 194 20.69 -31.37 -10.50
CA SER A 194 21.18 -30.52 -11.59
C SER A 194 20.37 -29.22 -11.63
N LEU A 195 19.04 -29.32 -11.56
CA LEU A 195 18.13 -28.19 -11.52
C LEU A 195 18.34 -27.34 -10.26
N TYR A 196 18.49 -27.97 -9.10
CA TYR A 196 18.82 -27.31 -7.85
C TYR A 196 20.10 -26.50 -7.93
N LYS A 197 21.20 -27.07 -8.46
CA LYS A 197 22.48 -26.36 -8.62
C LYS A 197 22.32 -25.13 -9.52
N MET A 198 21.57 -25.26 -10.61
CA MET A 198 21.29 -24.15 -11.49
C MET A 198 20.49 -23.07 -10.78
N LEU A 199 19.30 -23.39 -10.29
CA LEU A 199 18.38 -22.40 -9.73
C LEU A 199 18.90 -21.77 -8.44
N SER A 200 19.57 -22.53 -7.55
CA SER A 200 20.17 -21.99 -6.34
C SER A 200 21.29 -20.98 -6.60
N SER A 201 21.98 -21.07 -7.74
CA SER A 201 22.98 -20.09 -8.14
C SER A 201 22.39 -18.75 -8.60
N TYR A 202 21.13 -18.77 -9.05
CA TYR A 202 20.39 -17.57 -9.43
C TYR A 202 19.62 -16.99 -8.25
N GLY A 203 18.86 -17.79 -7.53
CA GLY A 203 17.93 -17.36 -6.46
C GLY A 203 16.54 -17.04 -7.00
N ARG A 204 15.65 -16.57 -6.14
CA ARG A 204 14.30 -16.13 -6.53
C ARG A 204 14.31 -14.83 -7.31
N MET A 205 13.27 -14.61 -8.12
CA MET A 205 13.04 -13.35 -8.82
C MET A 205 11.97 -12.52 -8.09
N GLY A 206 12.17 -11.22 -8.03
CA GLY A 206 11.17 -10.33 -7.42
C GLY A 206 11.70 -8.91 -7.24
N MET A 207 10.91 -8.11 -6.54
CA MET A 207 11.24 -6.73 -6.20
C MET A 207 11.79 -6.68 -4.77
N PRO A 208 13.10 -6.43 -4.60
CA PRO A 208 13.70 -6.34 -3.26
C PRO A 208 13.28 -5.02 -2.61
N LEU A 209 12.66 -5.10 -1.44
CA LEU A 209 12.20 -3.91 -0.71
C LEU A 209 13.09 -3.59 0.50
N GLY A 210 13.60 -4.58 1.18
CA GLY A 210 14.39 -4.37 2.39
C GLY A 210 14.81 -5.70 3.02
N LYS A 211 15.06 -5.69 4.32
CA LYS A 211 15.43 -6.89 5.08
C LYS A 211 14.35 -7.24 6.08
N MET A 212 14.05 -8.53 6.17
CA MET A 212 13.17 -9.13 7.17
C MET A 212 13.96 -10.12 8.01
N THR A 213 13.63 -10.23 9.28
CA THR A 213 14.24 -11.20 10.20
C THR A 213 13.23 -12.30 10.47
N ASP A 214 13.61 -13.55 10.25
CA ASP A 214 12.76 -14.71 10.51
C ASP A 214 12.64 -15.03 12.01
N GLU A 215 11.83 -16.03 12.37
CA GLU A 215 11.62 -16.48 13.75
C GLU A 215 12.90 -17.01 14.42
N ASN A 216 13.90 -17.40 13.63
CA ASN A 216 15.21 -17.88 14.10
C ASN A 216 16.23 -16.76 14.26
N GLY A 217 15.86 -15.51 13.99
CA GLY A 217 16.74 -14.35 14.08
C GLY A 217 17.65 -14.16 12.85
N VAL A 218 17.43 -14.90 11.77
CA VAL A 218 18.21 -14.77 10.53
C VAL A 218 17.62 -13.67 9.66
N SER A 219 18.47 -12.73 9.28
CA SER A 219 18.05 -11.62 8.39
C SER A 219 18.25 -12.00 6.93
N HIS A 220 17.19 -11.88 6.14
CA HIS A 220 17.20 -12.11 4.69
C HIS A 220 16.55 -10.93 3.95
N THR A 221 16.79 -10.83 2.65
CA THR A 221 16.16 -9.80 1.82
C THR A 221 14.69 -10.16 1.59
N TYR A 222 13.78 -9.26 2.00
CA TYR A 222 12.38 -9.38 1.63
C TYR A 222 12.20 -9.01 0.16
N MET A 223 11.74 -9.98 -0.62
CA MET A 223 11.43 -9.80 -2.04
C MET A 223 9.93 -9.90 -2.24
N MET A 224 9.31 -8.82 -2.68
CA MET A 224 7.90 -8.84 -3.07
C MET A 224 7.79 -9.56 -4.42
N VAL A 225 7.06 -10.66 -4.42
CA VAL A 225 6.81 -11.50 -5.60
C VAL A 225 5.33 -11.41 -5.99
N PRO A 226 4.97 -11.59 -7.27
CA PRO A 226 3.57 -11.58 -7.68
C PRO A 226 2.82 -12.78 -7.09
N ASN A 227 1.50 -12.63 -6.92
CA ASN A 227 0.61 -13.71 -6.61
C ASN A 227 0.36 -14.61 -7.85
N GLU A 228 -0.49 -15.62 -7.72
CA GLU A 228 -0.82 -16.56 -8.80
C GLU A 228 -1.48 -15.91 -10.02
N GLU A 229 -2.08 -14.75 -9.83
CA GLU A 229 -2.74 -13.96 -10.87
C GLU A 229 -1.78 -12.98 -11.57
N GLY A 230 -0.49 -12.95 -11.21
CA GLY A 230 0.47 -11.97 -11.69
C GLY A 230 0.24 -10.57 -11.12
N MET A 231 -0.35 -10.48 -9.93
CA MET A 231 -0.62 -9.20 -9.27
C MET A 231 0.29 -8.99 -8.07
N VAL A 232 0.78 -7.76 -7.97
CA VAL A 232 1.45 -7.22 -6.78
C VAL A 232 0.57 -6.15 -6.18
N LYS A 233 0.21 -6.30 -4.91
CA LYS A 233 -0.69 -5.36 -4.22
C LYS A 233 -0.14 -4.99 -2.85
N ALA A 234 -0.36 -3.74 -2.45
CA ALA A 234 -0.13 -3.26 -1.10
C ALA A 234 -1.28 -2.35 -0.67
N GLU A 235 -1.63 -2.38 0.59
CA GLU A 235 -2.70 -1.55 1.16
C GLU A 235 -2.20 -0.78 2.36
N VAL A 236 -2.52 0.51 2.41
CA VAL A 236 -2.29 1.35 3.59
C VAL A 236 -3.53 1.31 4.47
N ARG A 237 -3.36 0.88 5.71
CA ARG A 237 -4.46 0.70 6.66
C ARG A 237 -4.25 1.49 7.94
N THR A 238 -5.35 2.08 8.45
CA THR A 238 -5.45 2.79 9.72
C THR A 238 -6.66 2.26 10.50
N ASN A 239 -6.96 2.82 11.68
CA ASN A 239 -8.20 2.52 12.36
C ASN A 239 -9.41 3.07 11.60
N SER A 240 -10.54 2.34 11.68
CA SER A 240 -11.81 2.79 11.08
C SER A 240 -12.39 4.01 11.80
N PHE A 241 -12.27 4.05 13.12
CA PHE A 241 -12.66 5.19 13.94
C PHE A 241 -11.44 6.10 14.15
N LYS A 242 -11.59 7.38 13.78
CA LYS A 242 -10.52 8.37 13.74
C LYS A 242 -10.97 9.63 14.48
N PRO A 243 -10.68 9.78 15.79
CA PRO A 243 -10.97 11.00 16.54
C PRO A 243 -10.36 12.24 15.88
N TYR A 244 -11.04 13.37 16.01
CA TYR A 244 -10.61 14.63 15.45
C TYR A 244 -10.72 15.75 16.49
N LEU A 245 -9.74 16.63 16.51
CA LEU A 245 -9.75 17.89 17.27
C LEU A 245 -9.16 19.00 16.40
N GLY A 246 -9.82 20.15 16.37
CA GLY A 246 -9.36 21.27 15.57
C GLY A 246 -9.87 22.61 16.07
N VAL A 247 -9.40 23.64 15.41
CA VAL A 247 -9.85 25.04 15.57
C VAL A 247 -10.17 25.60 14.19
N GLY A 248 -11.16 26.46 14.13
CA GLY A 248 -11.51 27.07 12.87
C GLY A 248 -11.80 28.57 13.02
N TYR A 249 -11.65 29.25 11.91
CA TYR A 249 -11.99 30.65 11.78
C TYR A 249 -12.81 30.85 10.52
N GLY A 250 -13.97 31.49 10.65
CA GLY A 250 -14.87 31.72 9.52
C GLY A 250 -15.56 33.08 9.60
N GLY A 251 -16.16 33.45 8.48
CA GLY A 251 -16.92 34.69 8.39
C GLY A 251 -17.75 34.74 7.12
N ARG A 252 -18.45 35.86 6.94
CA ARG A 252 -19.25 36.11 5.75
C ARG A 252 -18.34 36.19 4.51
N LEU A 253 -18.73 35.50 3.46
CA LEU A 253 -18.05 35.55 2.18
C LEU A 253 -18.45 36.81 1.39
N LEU A 254 -19.72 37.18 1.43
CA LEU A 254 -20.28 38.31 0.74
C LEU A 254 -20.78 39.38 1.74
N LYS A 255 -20.46 40.65 1.48
CA LYS A 255 -20.90 41.77 2.37
C LYS A 255 -22.41 41.96 2.40
N ASN A 256 -23.08 41.62 1.30
CA ASN A 256 -24.51 41.93 1.10
C ASN A 256 -25.40 40.68 1.20
N ASP A 257 -24.84 39.52 1.48
CA ASP A 257 -25.62 38.26 1.64
C ASP A 257 -25.11 37.50 2.84
N ASP A 258 -25.98 37.38 3.83
CA ASP A 258 -25.70 36.71 5.11
C ASP A 258 -25.79 35.16 5.00
N ARG A 259 -26.17 34.63 3.84
CA ARG A 259 -26.30 33.21 3.63
C ARG A 259 -24.98 32.52 3.27
N PHE A 260 -24.00 33.25 2.72
CA PHE A 260 -22.74 32.67 2.29
C PHE A 260 -21.61 33.00 3.27
N HIS A 261 -21.03 31.91 3.81
CA HIS A 261 -19.89 31.98 4.73
C HIS A 261 -18.73 31.13 4.22
N VAL A 262 -17.53 31.48 4.64
CA VAL A 262 -16.32 30.65 4.44
C VAL A 262 -15.66 30.44 5.79
N ALA A 263 -15.13 29.26 6.02
CA ALA A 263 -14.34 28.92 7.20
C ALA A 263 -13.07 28.15 6.78
N VAL A 264 -12.01 28.33 7.56
CA VAL A 264 -10.79 27.55 7.48
C VAL A 264 -10.67 26.77 8.78
N ASP A 265 -10.60 25.47 8.69
CA ASP A 265 -10.46 24.54 9.81
C ASP A 265 -9.04 23.96 9.81
N LEU A 266 -8.36 24.04 10.96
CA LEU A 266 -7.05 23.45 11.19
C LEU A 266 -7.17 22.45 12.32
N GLY A 267 -6.72 21.21 12.13
CA GLY A 267 -6.90 20.20 13.15
C GLY A 267 -6.00 18.99 12.97
N ALA A 268 -6.24 18.04 13.84
CA ALA A 268 -5.53 16.78 13.93
C ALA A 268 -6.52 15.63 13.95
N MET A 269 -6.36 14.69 13.03
CA MET A 269 -7.09 13.43 13.00
C MET A 269 -6.19 12.32 13.51
N PHE A 270 -6.64 11.60 14.52
CA PHE A 270 -5.87 10.54 15.19
C PHE A 270 -6.17 9.19 14.56
N TRP A 271 -5.15 8.55 14.01
CA TRP A 271 -5.29 7.25 13.32
C TRP A 271 -5.20 6.04 14.23
N GLY A 272 -4.96 6.27 15.55
CA GLY A 272 -4.85 5.20 16.54
C GLY A 272 -3.51 4.48 16.53
N GLY A 273 -2.49 5.08 15.95
CA GLY A 273 -1.12 4.57 15.81
C GLY A 273 -0.56 4.82 14.43
N SER A 274 0.64 4.32 14.18
CA SER A 274 1.25 4.39 12.84
C SER A 274 0.43 3.54 11.85
N PRO A 275 0.18 4.03 10.64
CA PRO A 275 -0.43 3.24 9.59
C PRO A 275 0.35 1.96 9.30
N ARG A 276 -0.35 0.93 8.87
CA ARG A 276 0.21 -0.33 8.42
C ARG A 276 0.22 -0.36 6.90
N ILE A 277 1.26 -0.96 6.31
CA ILE A 277 1.38 -1.13 4.87
C ILE A 277 1.45 -2.63 4.61
N ILE A 278 0.31 -3.22 4.27
CA ILE A 278 0.15 -4.67 4.14
C ILE A 278 0.24 -5.05 2.66
N THR A 279 1.22 -5.87 2.32
CA THR A 279 1.34 -6.48 0.99
C THR A 279 0.37 -7.64 0.82
N HIS A 280 0.16 -8.10 -0.41
CA HIS A 280 -0.79 -9.20 -0.70
C HIS A 280 -0.38 -10.54 -0.08
N ASP A 281 0.89 -10.74 0.30
CA ASP A 281 1.38 -11.92 1.05
C ASP A 281 1.21 -11.78 2.57
N GLY A 282 0.64 -10.65 3.04
CA GLY A 282 0.36 -10.38 4.45
C GLY A 282 1.49 -9.69 5.21
N THR A 283 2.63 -9.43 4.59
CA THR A 283 3.77 -8.74 5.23
C THR A 283 3.45 -7.27 5.49
N ASP A 284 3.75 -6.77 6.68
CA ASP A 284 3.65 -5.35 7.03
C ASP A 284 4.98 -4.63 6.78
N LEU A 285 5.08 -3.93 5.66
CA LEU A 285 6.30 -3.20 5.28
C LEU A 285 6.74 -2.17 6.33
N ALA A 286 5.81 -1.64 7.12
CA ALA A 286 6.11 -0.65 8.13
C ALA A 286 6.71 -1.26 9.42
N ARG A 287 6.49 -2.55 9.68
CA ARG A 287 6.88 -3.23 10.92
C ARG A 287 7.89 -4.35 10.71
N ASP A 288 7.67 -5.17 9.68
CA ASP A 288 8.38 -6.43 9.49
C ASP A 288 9.60 -6.26 8.58
N VAL A 289 9.63 -5.20 7.77
CA VAL A 289 10.71 -4.94 6.80
C VAL A 289 11.52 -3.71 7.21
N HIS A 290 12.83 -3.86 7.23
CA HIS A 290 13.76 -2.81 7.63
C HIS A 290 14.70 -2.41 6.49
N GLY A 291 15.13 -1.14 6.49
CA GLY A 291 16.12 -0.65 5.52
C GLY A 291 15.60 -0.61 4.10
N ILE A 292 14.30 -0.36 3.91
CA ILE A 292 13.69 -0.14 2.59
C ILE A 292 14.37 1.08 1.97
N LYS A 293 14.92 0.91 0.76
CA LYS A 293 15.68 1.95 0.06
C LYS A 293 14.85 2.59 -1.06
N GLY A 294 15.32 3.76 -1.54
CA GLY A 294 14.72 4.48 -2.66
C GLY A 294 13.36 5.10 -2.33
N LYS A 295 12.62 5.52 -3.35
CA LYS A 295 11.33 6.23 -3.20
C LYS A 295 10.31 5.46 -2.34
N VAL A 296 10.32 4.14 -2.42
CA VAL A 296 9.40 3.30 -1.61
C VAL A 296 9.74 3.44 -0.13
N GLY A 297 11.03 3.42 0.24
CA GLY A 297 11.48 3.65 1.60
C GLY A 297 11.04 5.01 2.12
N ASP A 298 11.19 6.05 1.30
CA ASP A 298 10.76 7.41 1.66
C ASP A 298 9.24 7.46 1.91
N TYR A 299 8.43 6.83 1.06
CA TYR A 299 6.97 6.74 1.27
C TYR A 299 6.60 5.94 2.52
N VAL A 300 7.26 4.81 2.77
CA VAL A 300 7.02 3.99 3.97
C VAL A 300 7.35 4.78 5.23
N GLU A 301 8.47 5.49 5.26
CA GLU A 301 8.88 6.31 6.42
C GLU A 301 7.94 7.51 6.62
N ILE A 302 7.52 8.18 5.56
CA ILE A 302 6.53 9.26 5.63
C ILE A 302 5.21 8.73 6.21
N ILE A 303 4.67 7.65 5.63
CA ILE A 303 3.40 7.05 6.08
C ILE A 303 3.50 6.59 7.54
N LYS A 304 4.58 5.92 7.91
CA LYS A 304 4.84 5.43 9.27
C LYS A 304 4.96 6.58 10.29
N GLY A 305 5.44 7.74 9.86
CA GLY A 305 5.54 8.95 10.68
C GLY A 305 4.19 9.56 11.05
N PHE A 306 3.14 9.35 10.25
CA PHE A 306 1.83 9.91 10.48
C PHE A 306 1.00 9.15 11.53
N LYS A 307 1.36 9.28 12.82
CA LYS A 307 0.47 8.85 13.92
C LYS A 307 -0.76 9.72 14.03
N VAL A 308 -0.62 10.98 13.64
CA VAL A 308 -1.64 12.02 13.64
C VAL A 308 -1.63 12.66 12.26
N PHE A 309 -2.77 12.68 11.59
CA PHE A 309 -2.90 13.29 10.26
C PHE A 309 -3.31 14.75 10.40
N PRO A 310 -2.52 15.69 9.86
CA PRO A 310 -2.88 17.11 9.86
C PRO A 310 -4.05 17.35 8.92
N VAL A 311 -5.10 17.98 9.44
CA VAL A 311 -6.28 18.36 8.67
C VAL A 311 -6.26 19.87 8.46
N VAL A 312 -6.29 20.27 7.18
CA VAL A 312 -6.43 21.66 6.74
C VAL A 312 -7.56 21.68 5.74
N ASP A 313 -8.68 22.27 6.12
CA ASP A 313 -9.89 22.28 5.31
C ASP A 313 -10.38 23.73 5.10
N VAL A 314 -10.81 24.04 3.88
CA VAL A 314 -11.58 25.24 3.55
C VAL A 314 -13.02 24.82 3.34
N ARG A 315 -13.94 25.45 4.07
CA ARG A 315 -15.34 25.12 4.07
C ARG A 315 -16.18 26.29 3.54
N PHE A 316 -16.93 26.04 2.48
CA PHE A 316 -17.90 26.96 1.90
C PHE A 316 -19.28 26.61 2.43
N ILE A 317 -19.93 27.54 3.13
CA ILE A 317 -21.14 27.27 3.90
C ILE A 317 -22.27 28.10 3.31
N TYR A 318 -23.41 27.48 3.11
CA TYR A 318 -24.65 28.10 2.69
C TYR A 318 -25.74 27.85 3.73
N SER A 319 -26.26 28.95 4.29
CA SER A 319 -27.38 28.90 5.25
C SER A 319 -28.70 28.77 4.49
N ILE A 320 -29.39 27.65 4.68
CA ILE A 320 -30.62 27.31 3.95
C ILE A 320 -31.81 28.09 4.53
N PHE A 321 -31.90 28.14 5.86
CA PHE A 321 -32.92 28.92 6.62
C PHE A 321 -32.50 29.16 8.06
#